data_65a78784bbad956e4bb3d70d9c695941
#
_entry.id   65a78784bbad956e4bb3d70d9c695941
#
_cell.length_a   1.000
_cell.length_b   1.000
_cell.length_c   1.000
_cell.angle_alpha   90.00
_cell.angle_beta   90.00
_cell.angle_gamma   90.00
#
_symmetry.space_group_name_H-M   'P 1'
#
loop_
_entity.id
_entity.type
_entity.pdbx_description
1 polymer ?
#
loop_
_entity_poly.entity_id
_entity_poly.type
_entity_poly.pdbx_seq_one_letter_code
_entity_poly.pdbx_strand_id
1 'polypeptide(L)'
;VKITDVKCMIVRGTWDWNLIKIETDAGISGIGEAYWGPGVKDIVLRLLKQHIIGEDPLNVDKLYHKMLMLTAGAGAQSGITVTAASGIEIALWDLAGRILETPSCNLLGGRFRDRVRFYRTTQAPAKVEDMGAWRALVQETKAEKFGWTAFKFQGDGIPPKADPEYKEPGHDRYTRGLTLQDLRRIGKAMETVRAELGPDVDFGVEAHWKYDVRDAIKMAQAIEGSNPMWLEDPVPPGNVDAMARVTHSVNVPICTGENLYTRNEFRRLIDMQGCDIVHLDIPKSGGLLESKRIHDLAENSFIATAAHNPASPIGTMASCHAAASMRDFRVHELAKYIDWWQDLVIIDGPIIKDGYLTIRDKPGLGLEINPDVAKKNLAPGETWWG
;
A
#
# COMPACT_ATOMS: atom_id res chain seq x y z
N VAL A 1 -12.40 -17.27 24.78
CA VAL A 1 -11.01 -16.89 24.49
C VAL A 1 -10.84 -15.42 24.86
N LYS A 2 -9.73 -15.08 25.54
CA LYS A 2 -9.42 -13.71 25.95
C LYS A 2 -8.02 -13.31 25.51
N ILE A 3 -7.85 -12.07 25.09
CA ILE A 3 -6.54 -11.50 24.76
C ILE A 3 -5.72 -11.36 26.05
N THR A 4 -4.54 -11.96 26.09
CA THR A 4 -3.62 -11.90 27.24
C THR A 4 -2.46 -10.96 27.01
N ASP A 5 -1.99 -10.82 25.76
CA ASP A 5 -0.88 -9.93 25.43
C ASP A 5 -0.94 -9.40 23.99
N VAL A 6 -0.31 -8.25 23.78
CA VAL A 6 0.00 -7.67 22.45
C VAL A 6 1.48 -7.34 22.42
N LYS A 7 2.17 -7.89 21.44
CA LYS A 7 3.61 -7.71 21.22
C LYS A 7 3.86 -7.02 19.89
N CYS A 8 4.95 -6.30 19.80
CA CYS A 8 5.38 -5.67 18.56
C CYS A 8 6.90 -5.71 18.45
N MET A 9 7.39 -6.08 17.29
CA MET A 9 8.81 -6.04 16.95
C MET A 9 8.99 -5.39 15.60
N ILE A 10 10.17 -4.81 15.37
CA ILE A 10 10.52 -4.20 14.09
C ILE A 10 11.51 -5.09 13.36
N VAL A 11 11.13 -5.54 12.16
CA VAL A 11 12.01 -6.27 11.24
C VAL A 11 12.47 -5.32 10.16
N ARG A 12 13.78 -5.19 9.97
CA ARG A 12 14.39 -4.30 8.96
C ARG A 12 14.47 -5.00 7.62
N GLY A 13 13.48 -4.72 6.79
CA GLY A 13 13.44 -5.17 5.41
C GLY A 13 13.77 -4.05 4.43
N THR A 14 12.96 -3.90 3.40
CA THR A 14 12.97 -2.72 2.52
C THR A 14 12.64 -1.46 3.30
N TRP A 15 11.74 -1.60 4.26
CA TRP A 15 11.31 -0.63 5.26
C TRP A 15 11.43 -1.28 6.64
N ASP A 16 11.28 -0.52 7.70
CA ASP A 16 11.19 -1.03 9.07
C ASP A 16 9.75 -1.53 9.31
N TRP A 17 9.49 -2.82 9.08
CA TRP A 17 8.16 -3.42 9.22
C TRP A 17 7.78 -3.64 10.69
N ASN A 18 6.66 -3.05 11.12
CA ASN A 18 6.14 -3.21 12.47
C ASN A 18 5.26 -4.46 12.55
N LEU A 19 5.84 -5.59 12.94
CA LEU A 19 5.13 -6.86 13.09
C LEU A 19 4.46 -6.94 14.45
N ILE A 20 3.18 -7.33 14.47
CA ILE A 20 2.36 -7.39 15.68
C ILE A 20 1.91 -8.82 15.91
N LYS A 21 1.91 -9.25 17.18
CA LYS A 21 1.39 -10.54 17.62
C LYS A 21 0.40 -10.32 18.76
N ILE A 22 -0.77 -10.94 18.67
CA ILE A 22 -1.78 -10.98 19.74
C ILE A 22 -1.81 -12.40 20.30
N GLU A 23 -1.67 -12.52 21.61
CA GLU A 23 -1.71 -13.80 22.34
C GLU A 23 -3.01 -13.92 23.14
N THR A 24 -3.46 -15.16 23.36
CA THR A 24 -4.70 -15.46 24.10
C THR A 24 -4.49 -16.51 25.19
N ASP A 25 -5.43 -16.58 26.12
CA ASP A 25 -5.50 -17.60 27.18
C ASP A 25 -5.73 -19.03 26.64
N ALA A 26 -6.16 -19.17 25.39
CA ALA A 26 -6.31 -20.47 24.70
C ALA A 26 -5.03 -20.94 24.00
N GLY A 27 -3.93 -20.19 24.09
CA GLY A 27 -2.67 -20.51 23.40
C GLY A 27 -2.69 -20.26 21.88
N ILE A 28 -3.80 -19.77 21.33
CA ILE A 28 -3.91 -19.36 19.93
C ILE A 28 -3.42 -17.92 19.81
N SER A 29 -2.63 -17.62 18.78
CA SER A 29 -2.16 -16.25 18.52
C SER A 29 -2.42 -15.85 17.07
N GLY A 30 -2.60 -14.54 16.85
CA GLY A 30 -2.70 -13.94 15.51
C GLY A 30 -1.56 -12.98 15.26
N ILE A 31 -1.22 -12.80 13.99
CA ILE A 31 -0.15 -11.91 13.54
C ILE A 31 -0.70 -10.85 12.57
N GLY A 32 -0.08 -9.68 12.59
CA GLY A 32 -0.40 -8.57 11.71
C GLY A 32 0.81 -7.69 11.47
N GLU A 33 0.61 -6.66 10.66
CA GLU A 33 1.62 -5.67 10.34
C GLU A 33 0.99 -4.29 10.28
N ALA A 34 1.62 -3.31 10.92
CA ALA A 34 1.34 -1.90 10.71
C ALA A 34 2.35 -1.31 9.74
N TYR A 35 1.91 -0.37 8.90
CA TYR A 35 2.77 0.40 8.01
C TYR A 35 3.98 0.95 8.76
N TRP A 36 5.11 1.08 8.06
CA TRP A 36 6.33 1.61 8.64
C TRP A 36 6.17 3.04 9.16
N GLY A 37 6.88 3.38 10.22
CA GLY A 37 6.91 4.73 10.76
C GLY A 37 7.48 4.78 12.16
N PRO A 38 8.33 5.79 12.47
CA PRO A 38 8.84 5.98 13.82
C PRO A 38 7.69 6.17 14.81
N GLY A 39 7.74 5.44 15.94
CA GLY A 39 6.74 5.55 17.01
C GLY A 39 5.54 4.60 16.89
N VAL A 40 5.33 3.91 15.76
CA VAL A 40 4.22 2.93 15.61
C VAL A 40 4.27 1.88 16.72
N LYS A 41 5.42 1.26 16.98
CA LYS A 41 5.62 0.29 18.05
C LYS A 41 5.24 0.86 19.43
N ASP A 42 5.66 2.07 19.74
CA ASP A 42 5.34 2.70 21.03
C ASP A 42 3.83 2.95 21.17
N ILE A 43 3.15 3.37 20.12
CA ILE A 43 1.70 3.56 20.11
C ILE A 43 1.00 2.21 20.33
N VAL A 44 1.42 1.15 19.63
CA VAL A 44 0.89 -0.21 19.84
C VAL A 44 1.02 -0.63 21.30
N LEU A 45 2.23 -0.55 21.87
CA LEU A 45 2.54 -1.14 23.18
C LEU A 45 2.10 -0.28 24.37
N ARG A 46 2.20 1.06 24.26
CA ARG A 46 1.96 1.98 25.38
C ARG A 46 0.59 2.65 25.35
N LEU A 47 0.00 2.80 24.16
CA LEU A 47 -1.27 3.50 24.04
C LEU A 47 -2.43 2.52 23.77
N LEU A 48 -2.33 1.64 22.75
CA LEU A 48 -3.47 0.85 22.29
C LEU A 48 -3.64 -0.48 23.01
N LYS A 49 -2.57 -1.18 23.33
CA LYS A 49 -2.58 -2.52 23.96
C LYS A 49 -3.50 -2.61 25.17
N GLN A 50 -3.42 -1.65 26.10
CA GLN A 50 -4.19 -1.66 27.34
C GLN A 50 -5.71 -1.68 27.14
N HIS A 51 -6.19 -1.25 25.98
CA HIS A 51 -7.63 -1.15 25.69
C HIS A 51 -8.24 -2.46 25.20
N ILE A 52 -7.41 -3.44 24.84
CA ILE A 52 -7.89 -4.73 24.29
C ILE A 52 -7.52 -5.94 25.15
N ILE A 53 -6.63 -5.81 26.14
CA ILE A 53 -6.32 -6.89 27.09
C ILE A 53 -7.59 -7.30 27.84
N GLY A 54 -7.81 -8.64 27.96
CA GLY A 54 -8.98 -9.23 28.61
C GLY A 54 -10.24 -9.27 27.76
N GLU A 55 -10.23 -8.63 26.59
CA GLU A 55 -11.37 -8.63 25.66
C GLU A 55 -11.45 -9.94 24.85
N ASP A 56 -12.61 -10.18 24.25
CA ASP A 56 -12.82 -11.27 23.30
C ASP A 56 -12.32 -10.87 21.91
N PRO A 57 -11.33 -11.60 21.35
CA PRO A 57 -10.71 -11.26 20.06
C PRO A 57 -11.66 -11.36 18.87
N LEU A 58 -12.78 -12.07 18.98
CA LEU A 58 -13.77 -12.17 17.90
C LEU A 58 -14.56 -10.86 17.67
N ASN A 59 -14.55 -9.95 18.64
CA ASN A 59 -15.18 -8.64 18.52
C ASN A 59 -14.29 -7.62 17.79
N VAL A 60 -13.71 -7.98 16.66
CA VAL A 60 -12.65 -7.19 15.97
C VAL A 60 -13.07 -5.74 15.76
N ASP A 61 -14.22 -5.49 15.14
CA ASP A 61 -14.72 -4.15 14.85
C ASP A 61 -14.95 -3.31 16.13
N LYS A 62 -15.54 -3.92 17.17
CA LYS A 62 -15.69 -3.28 18.49
C LYS A 62 -14.34 -2.88 19.06
N LEU A 63 -13.34 -3.75 18.99
CA LEU A 63 -12.00 -3.50 19.54
C LEU A 63 -11.28 -2.40 18.77
N TYR A 64 -11.38 -2.41 17.44
CA TYR A 64 -10.85 -1.34 16.60
C TYR A 64 -11.46 0.02 16.99
N HIS A 65 -12.78 0.13 17.02
CA HIS A 65 -13.44 1.36 17.42
C HIS A 65 -13.16 1.77 18.87
N LYS A 66 -13.05 0.81 19.80
CA LYS A 66 -12.66 1.07 21.19
C LYS A 66 -11.28 1.71 21.29
N MET A 67 -10.29 1.18 20.55
CA MET A 67 -8.95 1.77 20.49
C MET A 67 -9.00 3.22 20.02
N LEU A 68 -9.63 3.50 18.89
CA LEU A 68 -9.70 4.85 18.32
C LEU A 68 -10.49 5.82 19.20
N MET A 69 -11.62 5.40 19.74
CA MET A 69 -12.47 6.25 20.59
C MET A 69 -11.77 6.67 21.89
N LEU A 70 -11.11 5.70 22.57
CA LEU A 70 -10.44 5.97 23.84
C LEU A 70 -9.13 6.75 23.69
N THR A 71 -8.59 6.80 22.49
CA THR A 71 -7.37 7.55 22.18
C THR A 71 -7.60 8.77 21.27
N ALA A 72 -8.86 9.16 21.06
CA ALA A 72 -9.23 10.28 20.19
C ALA A 72 -8.52 11.59 20.55
N GLY A 73 -8.39 11.88 21.85
CA GLY A 73 -7.65 13.05 22.34
C GLY A 73 -6.14 13.00 22.08
N ALA A 74 -5.59 11.82 21.79
CA ALA A 74 -4.18 11.60 21.40
C ALA A 74 -4.00 11.49 19.87
N GLY A 75 -4.96 11.98 19.08
CA GLY A 75 -4.85 12.03 17.62
C GLY A 75 -5.25 10.75 16.88
N ALA A 76 -6.10 9.91 17.47
CA ALA A 76 -6.53 8.65 16.87
C ALA A 76 -7.62 8.78 15.78
N GLN A 77 -7.68 9.90 15.08
CA GLN A 77 -8.61 10.11 13.97
C GLN A 77 -7.94 9.93 12.61
N SER A 78 -6.64 10.06 12.55
CA SER A 78 -5.82 10.00 11.33
C SER A 78 -4.35 9.72 11.69
N GLY A 79 -3.53 9.43 10.69
CA GLY A 79 -2.09 9.35 10.86
C GLY A 79 -1.62 8.12 11.64
N ILE A 80 -0.50 8.28 12.34
CA ILE A 80 0.27 7.17 12.92
C ILE A 80 -0.50 6.33 13.95
N THR A 81 -1.47 6.91 14.66
CA THR A 81 -2.30 6.17 15.62
C THR A 81 -3.26 5.21 14.89
N VAL A 82 -3.85 5.65 13.78
CA VAL A 82 -4.67 4.77 12.92
C VAL A 82 -3.79 3.69 12.30
N THR A 83 -2.58 4.03 11.86
CA THR A 83 -1.59 3.06 11.37
C THR A 83 -1.31 1.96 12.40
N ALA A 84 -1.05 2.32 13.65
CA ALA A 84 -0.81 1.35 14.72
C ALA A 84 -2.05 0.48 15.01
N ALA A 85 -3.24 1.08 15.00
CA ALA A 85 -4.51 0.37 15.16
C ALA A 85 -4.80 -0.58 13.99
N SER A 86 -4.40 -0.21 12.76
CA SER A 86 -4.54 -1.06 11.56
C SER A 86 -3.79 -2.37 11.72
N GLY A 87 -2.55 -2.33 12.22
CA GLY A 87 -1.75 -3.54 12.43
C GLY A 87 -2.32 -4.45 13.52
N ILE A 88 -2.90 -3.89 14.58
CA ILE A 88 -3.62 -4.65 15.62
C ILE A 88 -4.89 -5.28 15.02
N GLU A 89 -5.64 -4.54 14.23
CA GLU A 89 -6.86 -5.02 13.56
C GLU A 89 -6.58 -6.18 12.61
N ILE A 90 -5.49 -6.09 11.84
CA ILE A 90 -5.02 -7.19 10.99
C ILE A 90 -4.70 -8.44 11.82
N ALA A 91 -3.98 -8.28 12.94
CA ALA A 91 -3.66 -9.40 13.84
C ALA A 91 -4.92 -10.01 14.48
N LEU A 92 -5.94 -9.20 14.77
CA LEU A 92 -7.23 -9.68 15.25
C LEU A 92 -7.99 -10.50 14.20
N TRP A 93 -7.95 -10.10 12.92
CA TRP A 93 -8.57 -10.89 11.84
C TRP A 93 -7.84 -12.20 11.57
N ASP A 94 -6.49 -12.21 11.66
CA ASP A 94 -5.74 -13.47 11.61
C ASP A 94 -6.14 -14.38 12.76
N LEU A 95 -6.18 -13.84 13.98
CA LEU A 95 -6.58 -14.57 15.18
C LEU A 95 -8.02 -15.10 15.08
N ALA A 96 -8.97 -14.27 14.65
CA ALA A 96 -10.36 -14.68 14.46
C ALA A 96 -10.47 -15.81 13.42
N GLY A 97 -9.75 -15.71 12.31
CA GLY A 97 -9.68 -16.78 11.31
C GLY A 97 -9.09 -18.08 11.86
N ARG A 98 -8.06 -18.00 12.71
CA ARG A 98 -7.48 -19.18 13.38
C ARG A 98 -8.42 -19.81 14.39
N ILE A 99 -9.10 -19.00 15.21
CA ILE A 99 -10.09 -19.50 16.18
C ILE A 99 -11.28 -20.19 15.48
N LEU A 100 -11.74 -19.63 14.35
CA LEU A 100 -12.89 -20.12 13.60
C LEU A 100 -12.50 -21.09 12.47
N GLU A 101 -11.22 -21.46 12.39
CA GLU A 101 -10.67 -22.39 11.39
C GLU A 101 -11.03 -22.01 9.93
N THR A 102 -10.99 -20.71 9.60
CA THR A 102 -11.36 -20.19 8.27
C THR A 102 -10.39 -19.09 7.81
N PRO A 103 -10.16 -18.92 6.50
CA PRO A 103 -9.41 -17.78 5.97
C PRO A 103 -10.03 -16.43 6.36
N SER A 104 -9.21 -15.42 6.67
CA SER A 104 -9.69 -14.10 7.12
C SER A 104 -10.65 -13.43 6.11
N CYS A 105 -10.46 -13.61 4.80
CA CYS A 105 -11.36 -13.06 3.78
C CYS A 105 -12.80 -13.62 3.87
N ASN A 106 -12.97 -14.84 4.37
CA ASN A 106 -14.31 -15.42 4.54
C ASN A 106 -15.11 -14.68 5.62
N LEU A 107 -14.43 -14.14 6.62
CA LEU A 107 -15.05 -13.35 7.70
C LEU A 107 -15.40 -11.91 7.26
N LEU A 108 -14.86 -11.47 6.11
CA LEU A 108 -15.15 -10.17 5.49
C LEU A 108 -16.28 -10.25 4.44
N GLY A 109 -17.03 -11.33 4.41
CA GLY A 109 -18.14 -11.55 3.48
C GLY A 109 -17.85 -12.57 2.37
N GLY A 110 -16.69 -13.27 2.43
CA GLY A 110 -16.26 -14.22 1.41
C GLY A 110 -15.44 -13.57 0.31
N ARG A 111 -15.09 -14.35 -0.70
CA ARG A 111 -14.17 -13.89 -1.76
C ARG A 111 -14.82 -13.84 -3.13
N PHE A 112 -14.58 -12.75 -3.84
CA PHE A 112 -14.90 -12.58 -5.26
C PHE A 112 -13.84 -13.19 -6.17
N ARG A 113 -12.61 -13.42 -5.64
CA ARG A 113 -11.48 -13.99 -6.40
C ARG A 113 -10.59 -14.84 -5.52
N ASP A 114 -9.99 -15.87 -6.14
CA ASP A 114 -9.03 -16.77 -5.46
C ASP A 114 -7.59 -16.29 -5.61
N ARG A 115 -7.34 -15.36 -6.52
CA ARG A 115 -6.01 -14.79 -6.76
C ARG A 115 -6.08 -13.28 -7.00
N VAL A 116 -5.08 -12.56 -6.52
CA VAL A 116 -4.92 -11.11 -6.66
C VAL A 116 -3.78 -10.84 -7.63
N ARG A 117 -4.05 -10.01 -8.66
CA ARG A 117 -3.05 -9.55 -9.63
C ARG A 117 -2.13 -8.52 -8.99
N PHE A 118 -0.84 -8.55 -9.35
CA PHE A 118 0.17 -7.61 -8.87
C PHE A 118 0.76 -6.77 -9.98
N TYR A 119 1.14 -5.54 -9.64
CA TYR A 119 2.05 -4.72 -10.43
C TYR A 119 3.37 -4.51 -9.69
N ARG A 120 4.43 -4.30 -10.47
CA ARG A 120 5.78 -4.04 -9.99
C ARG A 120 6.10 -2.55 -10.09
N THR A 121 6.43 -1.91 -8.96
CA THR A 121 6.90 -0.52 -8.94
C THR A 121 8.39 -0.43 -9.18
N THR A 122 8.80 0.43 -10.11
CA THR A 122 10.19 0.71 -10.44
C THR A 122 10.52 2.18 -10.21
N GLN A 123 11.75 2.46 -9.82
CA GLN A 123 12.27 3.83 -9.79
C GLN A 123 12.70 4.26 -11.18
N ALA A 124 12.71 5.57 -11.43
CA ALA A 124 13.30 6.12 -12.64
C ALA A 124 14.80 5.80 -12.70
N PRO A 125 15.38 5.59 -13.90
CA PRO A 125 16.82 5.38 -14.03
C PRO A 125 17.59 6.63 -13.60
N ALA A 126 18.84 6.44 -13.17
CA ALA A 126 19.68 7.55 -12.69
C ALA A 126 19.89 8.65 -13.76
N LYS A 127 19.93 8.26 -15.04
CA LYS A 127 19.98 9.18 -16.20
C LYS A 127 18.61 9.21 -16.85
N VAL A 128 17.73 10.06 -16.36
CA VAL A 128 16.32 10.15 -16.80
C VAL A 128 16.17 10.65 -18.25
N GLU A 129 17.17 11.34 -18.80
CA GLU A 129 17.23 11.80 -20.18
C GLU A 129 17.69 10.71 -21.16
N ASP A 130 18.23 9.60 -20.68
CA ASP A 130 18.70 8.49 -21.51
C ASP A 130 17.59 7.46 -21.76
N MET A 131 17.03 7.48 -22.95
CA MET A 131 15.98 6.53 -23.34
C MET A 131 16.50 5.09 -23.43
N GLY A 132 17.82 4.87 -23.59
CA GLY A 132 18.44 3.56 -23.48
C GLY A 132 18.37 3.00 -22.07
N ALA A 133 18.58 3.85 -21.04
CA ALA A 133 18.42 3.47 -19.65
C ALA A 133 16.97 3.08 -19.30
N TRP A 134 15.97 3.80 -19.85
CA TRP A 134 14.56 3.42 -19.71
C TRP A 134 14.24 2.06 -20.33
N ARG A 135 14.76 1.77 -21.54
CA ARG A 135 14.59 0.46 -22.18
C ARG A 135 15.18 -0.66 -21.32
N ALA A 136 16.43 -0.47 -20.86
CA ALA A 136 17.10 -1.45 -20.00
C ALA A 136 16.28 -1.71 -18.72
N LEU A 137 15.80 -0.66 -18.04
CA LEU A 137 14.96 -0.77 -16.86
C LEU A 137 13.71 -1.62 -17.11
N VAL A 138 12.99 -1.36 -18.21
CA VAL A 138 11.79 -2.14 -18.56
C VAL A 138 12.13 -3.60 -18.80
N GLN A 139 13.21 -3.89 -19.53
CA GLN A 139 13.63 -5.25 -19.84
C GLN A 139 14.05 -6.01 -18.59
N GLU A 140 14.85 -5.39 -17.71
CA GLU A 140 15.26 -5.97 -16.42
C GLU A 140 14.05 -6.30 -15.54
N THR A 141 13.10 -5.37 -15.42
CA THR A 141 11.91 -5.57 -14.60
C THR A 141 10.99 -6.67 -15.16
N LYS A 142 10.84 -6.73 -16.48
CA LYS A 142 10.10 -7.84 -17.15
C LYS A 142 10.75 -9.20 -16.94
N ALA A 143 12.07 -9.26 -16.82
CA ALA A 143 12.83 -10.49 -16.62
C ALA A 143 12.83 -11.01 -15.17
N GLU A 144 12.28 -10.26 -14.21
CA GLU A 144 12.17 -10.72 -12.82
C GLU A 144 11.35 -12.03 -12.72
N LYS A 145 11.74 -12.91 -11.78
CA LYS A 145 11.19 -14.27 -11.60
C LYS A 145 9.67 -14.36 -11.30
N PHE A 146 9.01 -13.24 -11.03
CA PHE A 146 7.62 -13.22 -10.57
C PHE A 146 6.58 -13.24 -11.71
N GLY A 147 6.99 -13.06 -12.99
CA GLY A 147 6.09 -13.09 -14.14
C GLY A 147 5.10 -11.92 -14.17
N TRP A 148 5.58 -10.70 -13.95
CA TRP A 148 4.77 -9.50 -13.89
C TRP A 148 3.93 -9.26 -15.14
N THR A 149 2.66 -8.87 -14.94
CA THR A 149 1.72 -8.51 -16.00
C THR A 149 1.31 -7.04 -15.98
N ALA A 150 1.74 -6.30 -14.95
CA ALA A 150 1.52 -4.87 -14.80
C ALA A 150 2.73 -4.24 -14.09
N PHE A 151 2.94 -2.93 -14.32
CA PHE A 151 4.08 -2.18 -13.82
C PHE A 151 3.66 -0.79 -13.35
N LYS A 152 4.51 -0.13 -12.52
CA LYS A 152 4.42 1.30 -12.21
C LYS A 152 5.80 1.93 -12.32
N PHE A 153 5.91 3.05 -13.01
CA PHE A 153 7.16 3.78 -13.22
C PHE A 153 7.09 5.17 -12.58
N GLN A 154 8.16 5.56 -11.92
CA GLN A 154 8.23 6.88 -11.30
C GLN A 154 8.43 7.97 -12.34
N GLY A 155 7.38 8.76 -12.60
CA GLY A 155 7.43 9.95 -13.44
C GLY A 155 8.00 11.17 -12.70
N ASP A 156 7.85 11.22 -11.38
CA ASP A 156 8.36 12.30 -10.52
C ASP A 156 9.89 12.33 -10.37
N GLY A 157 10.56 11.26 -10.74
CA GLY A 157 12.02 11.21 -10.79
C GLY A 157 12.62 11.88 -12.03
N ILE A 158 11.79 12.32 -12.98
CA ILE A 158 12.24 12.89 -14.25
C ILE A 158 12.63 14.37 -14.17
N PRO A 159 12.00 15.25 -13.36
CA PRO A 159 12.77 16.37 -12.84
C PRO A 159 13.81 15.79 -11.89
N PRO A 160 15.12 16.00 -12.12
CA PRO A 160 16.14 15.47 -11.22
C PRO A 160 15.79 15.82 -9.78
N LYS A 161 15.90 14.84 -8.88
CA LYS A 161 15.74 15.10 -7.45
C LYS A 161 16.61 16.31 -7.13
N ALA A 162 16.06 17.26 -6.39
CA ALA A 162 16.74 18.49 -6.03
C ALA A 162 18.17 18.20 -5.55
N ASP A 163 19.10 18.22 -6.47
CA ASP A 163 20.51 18.26 -6.23
C ASP A 163 20.82 19.71 -5.82
N PRO A 164 21.46 19.96 -4.65
CA PRO A 164 21.90 21.30 -4.28
C PRO A 164 22.82 21.95 -5.33
N GLU A 165 23.47 21.17 -6.18
CA GLU A 165 24.31 21.62 -7.28
C GLU A 165 23.58 21.73 -8.61
N TYR A 166 22.28 21.36 -8.67
CA TYR A 166 21.51 21.39 -9.90
C TYR A 166 21.25 22.83 -10.37
N LYS A 167 21.84 23.20 -11.48
CA LYS A 167 21.91 24.58 -12.01
C LYS A 167 20.95 24.86 -13.18
N GLU A 168 20.00 23.95 -13.50
CA GLU A 168 19.07 24.23 -14.58
C GLU A 168 18.10 25.36 -14.19
N PRO A 169 17.91 26.35 -15.08
CA PRO A 169 16.96 27.43 -14.84
C PRO A 169 15.54 26.92 -14.63
N GLY A 170 14.87 27.33 -13.56
CA GLY A 170 13.49 26.96 -13.27
C GLY A 170 13.32 25.84 -12.23
N HIS A 171 14.39 25.18 -11.80
CA HIS A 171 14.33 24.16 -10.73
C HIS A 171 14.83 24.70 -9.39
N ASP A 172 13.89 25.00 -8.53
CA ASP A 172 14.08 25.14 -7.09
C ASP A 172 13.53 23.85 -6.42
N ARG A 173 14.27 23.28 -5.46
CA ARG A 173 13.87 22.09 -4.71
C ARG A 173 12.51 22.23 -3.99
N TYR A 174 12.02 23.43 -3.83
CA TYR A 174 10.73 23.74 -3.19
C TYR A 174 9.60 24.04 -4.17
N THR A 175 9.92 24.21 -5.46
CA THR A 175 8.89 24.46 -6.47
C THR A 175 8.10 23.20 -6.79
N ARG A 176 6.80 23.36 -7.00
CA ARG A 176 5.90 22.31 -7.45
C ARG A 176 5.66 22.34 -8.96
N GLY A 177 6.36 23.23 -9.66
CA GLY A 177 6.20 23.45 -11.10
C GLY A 177 7.03 22.47 -11.93
N LEU A 178 6.58 22.25 -13.16
CA LEU A 178 7.28 21.54 -14.23
C LEU A 178 7.67 22.49 -15.33
N THR A 179 8.91 22.42 -15.79
CA THR A 179 9.34 23.13 -16.99
C THR A 179 8.80 22.43 -18.26
N LEU A 180 8.79 23.14 -19.39
CA LEU A 180 8.47 22.53 -20.68
C LEU A 180 9.45 21.41 -21.06
N GLN A 181 10.68 21.48 -20.57
CA GLN A 181 11.70 20.46 -20.79
C GLN A 181 11.35 19.19 -19.99
N ASP A 182 10.92 19.33 -18.73
CA ASP A 182 10.49 18.20 -17.91
C ASP A 182 9.28 17.49 -18.51
N LEU A 183 8.27 18.23 -18.93
CA LEU A 183 7.09 17.67 -19.58
C LEU A 183 7.47 16.87 -20.84
N ARG A 184 8.39 17.38 -21.67
CA ARG A 184 8.90 16.65 -22.83
C ARG A 184 9.67 15.38 -22.44
N ARG A 185 10.51 15.45 -21.39
CA ARG A 185 11.24 14.29 -20.85
C ARG A 185 10.29 13.21 -20.35
N ILE A 186 9.29 13.62 -19.55
CA ILE A 186 8.25 12.72 -19.01
C ILE A 186 7.50 12.02 -20.16
N GLY A 187 6.97 12.77 -21.10
CA GLY A 187 6.26 12.21 -22.24
C GLY A 187 7.14 11.22 -23.02
N LYS A 188 8.39 11.60 -23.34
CA LYS A 188 9.32 10.75 -24.08
C LYS A 188 9.70 9.47 -23.33
N ALA A 189 9.88 9.55 -22.01
CA ALA A 189 10.16 8.39 -21.17
C ALA A 189 8.98 7.42 -21.18
N MET A 190 7.74 7.90 -21.00
CA MET A 190 6.55 7.04 -20.98
C MET A 190 6.21 6.46 -22.36
N GLU A 191 6.45 7.19 -23.46
CA GLU A 191 6.41 6.64 -24.82
C GLU A 191 7.41 5.48 -24.98
N THR A 192 8.61 5.63 -24.44
CA THR A 192 9.65 4.60 -24.48
C THR A 192 9.22 3.38 -23.64
N VAL A 193 8.69 3.58 -22.43
CA VAL A 193 8.15 2.53 -21.59
C VAL A 193 7.04 1.77 -22.32
N ARG A 194 6.07 2.47 -22.93
CA ARG A 194 4.99 1.83 -23.70
C ARG A 194 5.51 1.00 -24.88
N ALA A 195 6.48 1.52 -25.62
CA ALA A 195 7.08 0.81 -26.74
C ALA A 195 7.78 -0.50 -26.31
N GLU A 196 8.47 -0.49 -25.18
CA GLU A 196 9.18 -1.69 -24.65
C GLU A 196 8.25 -2.69 -23.95
N LEU A 197 7.20 -2.21 -23.30
CA LEU A 197 6.20 -3.10 -22.68
C LEU A 197 5.34 -3.80 -23.73
N GLY A 198 5.05 -3.13 -24.83
CA GLY A 198 4.07 -3.56 -25.83
C GLY A 198 2.66 -3.01 -25.54
N PRO A 199 1.70 -3.15 -26.47
CA PRO A 199 0.39 -2.51 -26.37
C PRO A 199 -0.51 -3.09 -25.26
N ASP A 200 -0.34 -4.34 -24.89
CA ASP A 200 -1.25 -5.11 -24.05
C ASP A 200 -0.83 -5.20 -22.57
N VAL A 201 0.29 -4.56 -22.20
CA VAL A 201 0.79 -4.59 -20.83
C VAL A 201 0.41 -3.31 -20.10
N ASP A 202 -0.23 -3.45 -18.93
CA ASP A 202 -0.63 -2.32 -18.11
C ASP A 202 0.57 -1.65 -17.41
N PHE A 203 0.55 -0.31 -17.34
CA PHE A 203 1.47 0.39 -16.45
C PHE A 203 0.88 1.69 -15.90
N GLY A 204 1.20 2.00 -14.64
CA GLY A 204 0.91 3.27 -13.99
C GLY A 204 2.12 4.21 -14.00
N VAL A 205 1.86 5.48 -13.78
CA VAL A 205 2.86 6.53 -13.62
C VAL A 205 2.70 7.19 -12.26
N GLU A 206 3.80 7.29 -11.50
CA GLU A 206 3.84 7.82 -10.13
C GLU A 206 4.29 9.28 -10.12
N ALA A 207 3.61 10.12 -9.33
CA ALA A 207 3.93 11.54 -9.15
C ALA A 207 4.23 11.96 -7.70
N HIS A 208 4.01 11.10 -6.71
CA HIS A 208 4.33 11.30 -5.28
C HIS A 208 3.95 12.68 -4.74
N TRP A 209 2.71 13.14 -4.94
CA TRP A 209 2.11 14.39 -4.40
C TRP A 209 2.91 15.66 -4.73
N LYS A 210 3.70 15.64 -5.78
CA LYS A 210 4.77 16.61 -5.98
C LYS A 210 4.30 17.92 -6.59
N TYR A 211 3.27 17.87 -7.45
CA TYR A 211 2.95 18.97 -8.33
C TYR A 211 1.80 19.86 -7.84
N ASP A 212 1.69 21.06 -8.41
CA ASP A 212 0.47 21.85 -8.32
C ASP A 212 -0.57 21.36 -9.35
N VAL A 213 -1.81 21.85 -9.23
CA VAL A 213 -2.92 21.43 -10.09
C VAL A 213 -2.65 21.64 -11.57
N ARG A 214 -2.01 22.75 -11.93
CA ARG A 214 -1.74 23.07 -13.34
C ARG A 214 -0.73 22.12 -13.97
N ASP A 215 0.33 21.88 -13.24
CA ASP A 215 1.43 21.06 -13.77
C ASP A 215 1.12 19.56 -13.65
N ALA A 216 0.30 19.16 -12.68
CA ALA A 216 -0.29 17.82 -12.65
C ALA A 216 -1.16 17.55 -13.91
N ILE A 217 -2.00 18.51 -14.31
CA ILE A 217 -2.80 18.42 -15.55
C ILE A 217 -1.89 18.31 -16.78
N LYS A 218 -0.86 19.16 -16.88
CA LYS A 218 0.10 19.09 -18.01
C LYS A 218 0.88 17.77 -18.04
N MET A 219 1.25 17.24 -16.86
CA MET A 219 1.91 15.93 -16.75
C MET A 219 1.00 14.83 -17.29
N ALA A 220 -0.26 14.79 -16.86
CA ALA A 220 -1.24 13.83 -17.38
C ALA A 220 -1.37 13.94 -18.92
N GLN A 221 -1.48 15.14 -19.45
CA GLN A 221 -1.54 15.39 -20.91
C GLN A 221 -0.27 14.92 -21.64
N ALA A 222 0.90 15.09 -21.02
CA ALA A 222 2.17 14.68 -21.61
C ALA A 222 2.34 13.15 -21.73
N ILE A 223 1.67 12.37 -20.85
CA ILE A 223 1.74 10.90 -20.84
C ILE A 223 0.52 10.23 -21.48
N GLU A 224 -0.53 10.98 -21.82
CA GLU A 224 -1.80 10.44 -22.33
C GLU A 224 -1.61 9.55 -23.57
N GLY A 225 -0.75 9.94 -24.50
CA GLY A 225 -0.44 9.16 -25.70
C GLY A 225 0.19 7.79 -25.44
N SER A 226 0.73 7.57 -24.24
CA SER A 226 1.29 6.28 -23.80
C SER A 226 0.24 5.35 -23.18
N ASN A 227 -1.01 5.81 -23.04
CA ASN A 227 -2.15 5.06 -22.49
C ASN A 227 -1.82 4.35 -21.16
N PRO A 228 -1.38 5.06 -20.10
CA PRO A 228 -1.16 4.46 -18.80
C PRO A 228 -2.47 4.06 -18.15
N MET A 229 -2.45 3.05 -17.26
CA MET A 229 -3.65 2.67 -16.49
C MET A 229 -4.04 3.74 -15.48
N TRP A 230 -3.08 4.59 -15.03
CA TRP A 230 -3.32 5.77 -14.20
C TRP A 230 -2.10 6.70 -14.07
N LEU A 231 -2.36 7.93 -13.65
CA LEU A 231 -1.39 8.82 -13.00
C LEU A 231 -1.68 8.80 -11.50
N GLU A 232 -0.68 8.41 -10.68
CA GLU A 232 -0.80 8.25 -9.24
C GLU A 232 -0.37 9.51 -8.50
N ASP A 233 -1.17 9.91 -7.52
CA ASP A 233 -0.88 10.98 -6.55
C ASP A 233 -0.29 12.27 -7.17
N PRO A 234 -0.96 12.89 -8.16
CA PRO A 234 -0.39 14.03 -8.87
C PRO A 234 -0.21 15.28 -8.01
N VAL A 235 -1.07 15.48 -7.00
CA VAL A 235 -1.05 16.63 -6.08
C VAL A 235 -1.09 16.18 -4.62
N PRO A 236 -0.65 17.02 -3.65
CA PRO A 236 -0.71 16.67 -2.23
C PRO A 236 -2.11 16.28 -1.76
N PRO A 237 -2.24 15.25 -0.89
CA PRO A 237 -3.54 14.69 -0.47
C PRO A 237 -4.36 15.62 0.43
N GLY A 238 -3.76 16.66 1.01
CA GLY A 238 -4.41 17.58 1.94
C GLY A 238 -5.50 18.47 1.34
N ASN A 239 -5.69 18.45 0.01
CA ASN A 239 -6.72 19.24 -0.66
C ASN A 239 -7.46 18.41 -1.72
N VAL A 240 -8.58 17.83 -1.30
CA VAL A 240 -9.43 17.01 -2.17
C VAL A 240 -10.00 17.79 -3.37
N ASP A 241 -10.33 19.10 -3.18
CA ASP A 241 -10.82 19.93 -4.29
C ASP A 241 -9.76 20.11 -5.40
N ALA A 242 -8.49 20.19 -5.00
CA ALA A 242 -7.38 20.26 -5.96
C ALA A 242 -7.24 18.94 -6.72
N MET A 243 -7.34 17.79 -6.04
CA MET A 243 -7.31 16.48 -6.66
C MET A 243 -8.48 16.31 -7.64
N ALA A 244 -9.72 16.61 -7.22
CA ALA A 244 -10.91 16.56 -8.08
C ALA A 244 -10.76 17.44 -9.33
N ARG A 245 -10.16 18.63 -9.21
CA ARG A 245 -9.87 19.48 -10.39
C ARG A 245 -8.91 18.81 -11.37
N VAL A 246 -7.89 18.09 -10.88
CA VAL A 246 -7.01 17.34 -11.79
C VAL A 246 -7.80 16.23 -12.46
N THR A 247 -8.50 15.40 -11.70
CA THR A 247 -9.28 14.26 -12.21
C THR A 247 -10.27 14.69 -13.29
N HIS A 248 -11.03 15.75 -13.05
CA HIS A 248 -12.04 16.24 -14.01
C HIS A 248 -11.45 17.00 -15.22
N SER A 249 -10.14 17.23 -15.27
CA SER A 249 -9.49 18.00 -16.34
C SER A 249 -8.64 17.15 -17.27
N VAL A 250 -8.55 15.83 -17.06
CA VAL A 250 -7.65 14.93 -17.81
C VAL A 250 -8.38 13.67 -18.25
N ASN A 251 -7.87 12.99 -19.28
CA ASN A 251 -8.39 11.70 -19.75
C ASN A 251 -7.61 10.52 -19.16
N VAL A 252 -6.40 10.73 -18.69
CA VAL A 252 -5.63 9.71 -17.96
C VAL A 252 -6.30 9.46 -16.62
N PRO A 253 -6.67 8.21 -16.27
CA PRO A 253 -7.28 7.91 -14.98
C PRO A 253 -6.39 8.37 -13.81
N ILE A 254 -6.98 8.91 -12.76
CA ILE A 254 -6.27 9.33 -11.56
C ILE A 254 -6.44 8.29 -10.46
N CYS A 255 -5.31 7.84 -9.89
CA CYS A 255 -5.25 6.93 -8.76
C CYS A 255 -4.68 7.67 -7.55
N THR A 256 -5.37 7.64 -6.40
CA THR A 256 -4.88 8.31 -5.17
C THR A 256 -5.52 7.72 -3.91
N GLY A 257 -4.87 7.92 -2.77
CA GLY A 257 -5.43 7.54 -1.48
C GLY A 257 -4.45 6.88 -0.51
N GLU A 258 -3.25 6.54 -0.90
CA GLU A 258 -2.27 5.87 -0.02
C GLU A 258 -1.92 6.66 1.24
N ASN A 259 -2.18 7.98 1.26
CA ASN A 259 -1.94 8.87 2.40
C ASN A 259 -3.21 9.30 3.12
N LEU A 260 -4.36 8.68 2.82
CA LEU A 260 -5.61 8.90 3.52
C LEU A 260 -5.88 7.80 4.55
N TYR A 261 -6.62 8.17 5.58
CA TYR A 261 -6.93 7.31 6.72
C TYR A 261 -8.43 7.21 6.93
N THR A 262 -8.90 6.02 7.22
CA THR A 262 -10.29 5.70 7.51
C THR A 262 -11.28 6.18 6.44
N ARG A 263 -12.48 5.62 6.43
CA ARG A 263 -13.56 6.06 5.52
C ARG A 263 -13.94 7.54 5.66
N ASN A 264 -13.57 8.18 6.77
CA ASN A 264 -13.91 9.59 6.99
C ASN A 264 -13.14 10.52 6.04
N GLU A 265 -11.84 10.26 5.83
CA GLU A 265 -11.04 11.04 4.87
C GLU A 265 -11.36 10.64 3.41
N PHE A 266 -11.53 9.34 3.15
CA PHE A 266 -11.89 8.86 1.82
C PHE A 266 -13.27 9.32 1.34
N ARG A 267 -14.23 9.51 2.26
CA ARG A 267 -15.59 9.91 1.91
C ARG A 267 -15.63 11.15 1.03
N ARG A 268 -14.90 12.23 1.41
CA ARG A 268 -14.91 13.46 0.61
C ARG A 268 -14.30 13.24 -0.78
N LEU A 269 -13.22 12.47 -0.87
CA LEU A 269 -12.59 12.13 -2.16
C LEU A 269 -13.58 11.40 -3.07
N ILE A 270 -14.32 10.43 -2.53
CA ILE A 270 -15.32 9.64 -3.25
C ILE A 270 -16.54 10.48 -3.62
N ASP A 271 -17.11 11.24 -2.68
CA ASP A 271 -18.30 12.09 -2.91
C ASP A 271 -18.05 13.13 -4.01
N MET A 272 -16.82 13.62 -4.15
CA MET A 272 -16.42 14.56 -5.20
C MET A 272 -15.95 13.91 -6.50
N GLN A 273 -15.95 12.56 -6.57
CA GLN A 273 -15.30 11.83 -7.66
C GLN A 273 -13.90 12.36 -7.95
N GLY A 274 -13.15 12.56 -6.87
CA GLY A 274 -11.82 13.14 -6.89
C GLY A 274 -10.72 12.18 -7.36
N CYS A 275 -11.07 10.96 -7.75
CA CYS A 275 -10.21 9.97 -8.39
C CYS A 275 -11.05 8.96 -9.17
N ASP A 276 -10.42 8.23 -10.09
CA ASP A 276 -11.00 7.11 -10.84
C ASP A 276 -10.70 5.77 -10.13
N ILE A 277 -9.63 5.73 -9.36
CA ILE A 277 -9.20 4.55 -8.59
C ILE A 277 -8.78 5.00 -7.18
N VAL A 278 -9.42 4.44 -6.17
CA VAL A 278 -8.99 4.57 -4.77
C VAL A 278 -7.80 3.66 -4.53
N HIS A 279 -6.69 4.22 -4.05
CA HIS A 279 -5.44 3.50 -3.78
C HIS A 279 -5.25 3.29 -2.28
N LEU A 280 -5.69 2.15 -1.77
CA LEU A 280 -5.67 1.84 -0.34
C LEU A 280 -4.29 1.34 0.11
N ASP A 281 -3.84 1.76 1.30
CA ASP A 281 -2.79 1.05 2.04
C ASP A 281 -3.41 0.38 3.27
N ILE A 282 -3.67 -0.92 3.20
CA ILE A 282 -4.43 -1.66 4.20
C ILE A 282 -3.75 -1.64 5.59
N PRO A 283 -2.44 -1.87 5.72
CA PRO A 283 -1.70 -1.74 6.98
C PRO A 283 -1.66 -0.32 7.57
N LYS A 284 -2.17 0.68 6.86
CA LYS A 284 -2.12 2.09 7.22
C LYS A 284 -3.49 2.71 7.42
N SER A 285 -4.44 2.41 6.53
CA SER A 285 -5.70 3.14 6.42
C SER A 285 -6.81 2.71 7.38
N GLY A 286 -6.61 1.65 8.17
CA GLY A 286 -7.60 1.16 9.14
C GLY A 286 -7.71 -0.38 9.21
N GLY A 287 -6.85 -1.13 8.51
CA GLY A 287 -6.88 -2.59 8.49
C GLY A 287 -7.85 -3.15 7.45
N LEU A 288 -8.25 -4.43 7.59
CA LEU A 288 -9.00 -5.18 6.60
C LEU A 288 -10.43 -4.67 6.44
N LEU A 289 -11.17 -4.59 7.55
CA LEU A 289 -12.59 -4.24 7.52
C LEU A 289 -12.83 -2.79 7.15
N GLU A 290 -12.01 -1.87 7.67
CA GLU A 290 -12.12 -0.45 7.30
C GLU A 290 -11.82 -0.25 5.81
N SER A 291 -10.80 -0.91 5.27
CA SER A 291 -10.48 -0.88 3.84
C SER A 291 -11.61 -1.46 2.98
N LYS A 292 -12.25 -2.56 3.44
CA LYS A 292 -13.45 -3.10 2.78
C LYS A 292 -14.59 -2.08 2.75
N ARG A 293 -14.82 -1.35 3.86
CA ARG A 293 -15.85 -0.31 3.95
C ARG A 293 -15.54 0.89 3.05
N ILE A 294 -14.26 1.27 2.91
CA ILE A 294 -13.84 2.32 1.96
C ILE A 294 -14.12 1.85 0.53
N HIS A 295 -13.78 0.61 0.21
CA HIS A 295 -14.11 0.01 -1.08
C HIS A 295 -15.62 0.04 -1.37
N ASP A 296 -16.47 -0.35 -0.41
CA ASP A 296 -17.92 -0.37 -0.59
C ASP A 296 -18.49 1.04 -0.85
N LEU A 297 -17.91 2.08 -0.24
CA LEU A 297 -18.25 3.46 -0.55
C LEU A 297 -17.82 3.86 -1.97
N ALA A 298 -16.61 3.49 -2.38
CA ALA A 298 -16.07 3.78 -3.71
C ALA A 298 -16.88 3.08 -4.80
N GLU A 299 -17.25 1.81 -4.56
CA GLU A 299 -18.05 1.00 -5.48
C GLU A 299 -19.42 1.63 -5.76
N ASN A 300 -20.10 2.18 -4.75
CA ASN A 300 -21.36 2.89 -4.93
C ASN A 300 -21.25 4.11 -5.84
N SER A 301 -20.05 4.67 -5.98
CA SER A 301 -19.75 5.80 -6.87
C SER A 301 -19.08 5.36 -8.18
N PHE A 302 -19.04 4.04 -8.47
CA PHE A 302 -18.38 3.44 -9.62
C PHE A 302 -16.87 3.76 -9.70
N ILE A 303 -16.23 3.95 -8.56
CA ILE A 303 -14.79 4.17 -8.43
C ILE A 303 -14.16 2.82 -8.06
N ALA A 304 -13.18 2.38 -8.86
CA ALA A 304 -12.45 1.13 -8.63
C ALA A 304 -11.47 1.25 -7.44
N THR A 305 -10.94 0.12 -6.99
CA THR A 305 -9.93 0.07 -5.92
C THR A 305 -8.67 -0.65 -6.39
N ALA A 306 -7.52 -0.14 -5.98
CA ALA A 306 -6.22 -0.76 -6.06
C ALA A 306 -5.52 -0.66 -4.70
N ALA A 307 -4.41 -1.36 -4.50
CA ALA A 307 -3.68 -1.30 -3.23
C ALA A 307 -2.22 -0.87 -3.40
N HIS A 308 -1.83 0.16 -2.67
CA HIS A 308 -0.45 0.52 -2.34
C HIS A 308 0.12 -0.49 -1.34
N ASN A 309 1.37 -0.93 -1.51
CA ASN A 309 1.92 -1.93 -0.61
C ASN A 309 3.46 -2.00 -0.58
N PRO A 310 4.11 -1.34 0.38
CA PRO A 310 5.53 -1.51 0.71
C PRO A 310 5.75 -2.51 1.85
N ALA A 311 4.72 -3.28 2.22
CA ALA A 311 4.72 -4.15 3.38
C ALA A 311 5.60 -5.41 3.22
N SER A 312 5.80 -6.09 4.35
CA SER A 312 6.34 -7.44 4.40
C SER A 312 5.35 -8.45 3.78
N PRO A 313 5.74 -9.72 3.64
CA PRO A 313 4.80 -10.78 3.24
C PRO A 313 3.53 -10.86 4.09
N ILE A 314 3.61 -10.47 5.37
CA ILE A 314 2.46 -10.53 6.30
C ILE A 314 1.43 -9.45 5.92
N GLY A 315 1.84 -8.19 5.81
CA GLY A 315 0.97 -7.10 5.40
C GLY A 315 0.46 -7.28 3.96
N THR A 316 1.31 -7.80 3.07
CA THR A 316 0.93 -8.14 1.69
C THR A 316 -0.18 -9.20 1.66
N MET A 317 -0.05 -10.28 2.43
CA MET A 317 -1.08 -11.32 2.52
C MET A 317 -2.37 -10.79 3.14
N ALA A 318 -2.27 -9.99 4.21
CA ALA A 318 -3.42 -9.33 4.83
C ALA A 318 -4.17 -8.45 3.81
N SER A 319 -3.44 -7.64 3.07
CA SER A 319 -4.00 -6.79 2.01
C SER A 319 -4.69 -7.61 0.92
N CYS A 320 -4.12 -8.78 0.55
CA CYS A 320 -4.75 -9.68 -0.42
C CYS A 320 -6.03 -10.33 0.12
N HIS A 321 -6.12 -10.64 1.42
CA HIS A 321 -7.38 -11.11 2.01
C HIS A 321 -8.48 -10.04 1.95
N ALA A 322 -8.15 -8.77 2.21
CA ALA A 322 -9.09 -7.67 2.01
C ALA A 322 -9.48 -7.53 0.52
N ALA A 323 -8.50 -7.50 -0.39
CA ALA A 323 -8.71 -7.41 -1.84
C ALA A 323 -9.57 -8.56 -2.40
N ALA A 324 -9.43 -9.77 -1.84
CA ALA A 324 -10.25 -10.91 -2.24
C ALA A 324 -11.74 -10.71 -1.91
N SER A 325 -12.07 -9.96 -0.86
CA SER A 325 -13.43 -9.65 -0.43
C SER A 325 -14.05 -8.41 -1.11
N MET A 326 -13.28 -7.70 -1.96
CA MET A 326 -13.71 -6.50 -2.69
C MET A 326 -14.12 -6.85 -4.13
N ARG A 327 -15.27 -6.42 -4.61
CA ARG A 327 -15.80 -6.80 -5.95
C ARG A 327 -14.95 -6.16 -7.07
N ASP A 328 -14.88 -4.84 -7.17
CA ASP A 328 -14.09 -4.12 -8.20
C ASP A 328 -12.70 -3.73 -7.68
N PHE A 329 -11.89 -4.75 -7.42
CA PHE A 329 -10.48 -4.59 -7.08
C PHE A 329 -9.62 -4.87 -8.32
N ARG A 330 -8.78 -3.93 -8.72
CA ARG A 330 -8.03 -3.97 -9.98
C ARG A 330 -6.70 -4.71 -9.85
N VAL A 331 -5.83 -4.23 -8.97
CA VAL A 331 -4.45 -4.70 -8.89
C VAL A 331 -3.80 -4.28 -7.57
N HIS A 332 -2.85 -5.07 -7.11
CA HIS A 332 -2.10 -4.87 -5.87
C HIS A 332 -0.65 -4.51 -6.17
N GLU A 333 -0.04 -3.66 -5.37
CA GLU A 333 1.36 -3.30 -5.52
C GLU A 333 2.30 -4.36 -4.93
N LEU A 334 3.45 -4.58 -5.59
CA LEU A 334 4.70 -4.93 -4.91
C LEU A 334 5.69 -3.80 -5.18
N ALA A 335 5.90 -2.94 -4.18
CA ALA A 335 6.78 -1.78 -4.31
C ALA A 335 8.24 -2.24 -4.49
N LYS A 336 9.02 -2.27 -3.46
CA LYS A 336 10.39 -2.78 -3.46
C LYS A 336 10.48 -4.04 -2.61
N TYR A 337 11.21 -5.03 -3.05
CA TYR A 337 11.47 -6.24 -2.28
C TYR A 337 12.97 -6.48 -2.16
N ILE A 338 13.35 -7.35 -1.23
CA ILE A 338 14.70 -7.84 -0.97
C ILE A 338 14.73 -9.35 -1.12
N ASP A 339 15.89 -9.93 -1.34
CA ASP A 339 16.03 -11.34 -1.70
C ASP A 339 15.34 -12.30 -0.73
N TRP A 340 15.42 -12.02 0.57
CA TRP A 340 14.81 -12.83 1.63
C TRP A 340 13.35 -12.42 1.97
N TRP A 341 12.72 -11.52 1.20
CA TRP A 341 11.37 -11.04 1.47
C TRP A 341 10.38 -12.20 1.67
N GLN A 342 10.36 -13.16 0.76
CA GLN A 342 9.47 -14.32 0.85
C GLN A 342 9.82 -15.23 2.03
N ASP A 343 11.10 -15.35 2.39
CA ASP A 343 11.59 -16.28 3.42
C ASP A 343 11.23 -15.83 4.84
N LEU A 344 10.74 -14.57 5.01
CA LEU A 344 10.25 -14.07 6.28
C LEU A 344 9.05 -14.86 6.82
N VAL A 345 8.35 -15.57 5.95
CA VAL A 345 7.18 -16.37 6.32
C VAL A 345 7.32 -17.82 5.86
N ILE A 346 6.70 -18.71 6.62
CA ILE A 346 6.53 -20.12 6.29
C ILE A 346 5.18 -20.27 5.61
N ILE A 347 5.21 -20.66 4.35
CA ILE A 347 4.03 -20.78 3.49
C ILE A 347 4.29 -21.83 2.40
N ASP A 348 3.24 -22.53 1.93
CA ASP A 348 3.39 -23.52 0.87
C ASP A 348 3.61 -22.85 -0.51
N GLY A 349 4.78 -23.05 -1.09
CA GLY A 349 5.15 -22.54 -2.41
C GLY A 349 5.43 -21.01 -2.46
N PRO A 350 5.60 -20.44 -3.66
CA PRO A 350 5.88 -19.02 -3.80
C PRO A 350 4.66 -18.17 -3.42
N ILE A 351 4.92 -17.00 -2.82
CA ILE A 351 3.87 -16.03 -2.48
C ILE A 351 3.29 -15.45 -3.76
N ILE A 352 4.15 -15.00 -4.67
CA ILE A 352 3.75 -14.45 -5.98
C ILE A 352 4.28 -15.39 -7.08
N LYS A 353 3.38 -15.80 -7.98
CA LYS A 353 3.68 -16.60 -9.16
C LYS A 353 2.89 -16.08 -10.35
N ASP A 354 3.55 -15.94 -11.49
CA ASP A 354 2.94 -15.48 -12.75
C ASP A 354 2.18 -14.15 -12.60
N GLY A 355 2.72 -13.23 -11.77
CA GLY A 355 2.14 -11.93 -11.45
C GLY A 355 0.93 -11.95 -10.51
N TYR A 356 0.65 -13.08 -9.85
CA TYR A 356 -0.50 -13.24 -8.95
C TYR A 356 -0.10 -13.84 -7.61
N LEU A 357 -0.80 -13.40 -6.54
CA LEU A 357 -0.83 -14.07 -5.25
C LEU A 357 -2.15 -14.86 -5.14
N THR A 358 -2.07 -16.15 -4.82
CA THR A 358 -3.23 -17.01 -4.60
C THR A 358 -3.59 -17.07 -3.12
N ILE A 359 -4.84 -16.76 -2.78
CA ILE A 359 -5.37 -16.92 -1.42
C ILE A 359 -5.49 -18.41 -1.10
N ARG A 360 -4.91 -18.82 0.00
CA ARG A 360 -4.91 -20.23 0.43
C ARG A 360 -6.09 -20.53 1.35
N ASP A 361 -6.62 -21.75 1.27
CA ASP A 361 -7.68 -22.24 2.16
C ASP A 361 -7.08 -22.70 3.50
N LYS A 362 -6.46 -21.75 4.22
CA LYS A 362 -5.89 -21.96 5.55
C LYS A 362 -6.44 -20.95 6.54
N PRO A 363 -6.55 -21.29 7.83
CA PRO A 363 -7.04 -20.36 8.86
C PRO A 363 -6.22 -19.06 8.93
N GLY A 364 -6.92 -17.98 9.21
CA GLY A 364 -6.33 -16.65 9.33
C GLY A 364 -5.76 -16.15 8.01
N LEU A 365 -4.53 -15.61 8.04
CA LEU A 365 -3.79 -15.18 6.85
C LEU A 365 -3.15 -16.35 6.10
N GLY A 366 -3.19 -17.58 6.64
CA GLY A 366 -2.68 -18.77 5.98
C GLY A 366 -1.16 -18.87 5.92
N LEU A 367 -0.44 -18.20 6.82
CA LEU A 367 1.02 -18.20 6.91
C LEU A 367 1.50 -18.13 8.37
N GLU A 368 2.79 -18.43 8.60
CA GLU A 368 3.47 -18.26 9.88
C GLU A 368 4.73 -17.43 9.70
N ILE A 369 5.18 -16.72 10.74
CA ILE A 369 6.47 -16.03 10.71
C ILE A 369 7.60 -17.05 10.78
N ASN A 370 8.62 -16.90 9.95
CA ASN A 370 9.86 -17.64 10.04
C ASN A 370 10.75 -17.01 11.12
N PRO A 371 10.91 -17.66 12.30
CA PRO A 371 11.62 -17.06 13.41
C PRO A 371 13.12 -16.84 13.13
N ASP A 372 13.73 -17.70 12.33
CA ASP A 372 15.16 -17.61 12.04
C ASP A 372 15.48 -16.41 11.14
N VAL A 373 14.66 -16.19 10.11
CA VAL A 373 14.80 -15.04 9.22
C VAL A 373 14.44 -13.75 9.95
N ALA A 374 13.35 -13.73 10.72
CA ALA A 374 12.93 -12.56 11.46
C ALA A 374 13.97 -12.13 12.50
N LYS A 375 14.49 -13.06 13.32
CA LYS A 375 15.53 -12.78 14.34
C LYS A 375 16.81 -12.24 13.72
N LYS A 376 17.23 -12.77 12.57
CA LYS A 376 18.42 -12.32 11.85
C LYS A 376 18.30 -10.87 11.33
N ASN A 377 17.08 -10.42 11.08
CA ASN A 377 16.79 -9.13 10.45
C ASN A 377 16.04 -8.16 11.38
N LEU A 378 16.10 -8.36 12.69
CA LEU A 378 15.56 -7.40 13.66
C LEU A 378 16.26 -6.03 13.51
N ALA A 379 15.49 -4.96 13.66
CA ALA A 379 16.07 -3.62 13.68
C ALA A 379 17.00 -3.45 14.90
N PRO A 380 18.02 -2.57 14.86
CA PRO A 380 18.91 -2.36 15.98
C PRO A 380 18.18 -2.02 17.27
N GLY A 381 18.50 -2.75 18.34
CA GLY A 381 17.86 -2.59 19.65
C GLY A 381 16.54 -3.37 19.82
N GLU A 382 16.07 -4.05 18.78
CA GLU A 382 14.88 -4.91 18.87
C GLU A 382 15.21 -6.28 19.45
N THR A 383 14.23 -6.88 20.11
CA THR A 383 14.27 -8.25 20.58
C THR A 383 13.11 -9.05 20.01
N TRP A 384 13.24 -10.38 20.01
CA TRP A 384 12.21 -11.28 19.48
C TRP A 384 10.94 -11.18 20.33
N TRP A 385 9.91 -10.56 19.79
CA TRP A 385 8.61 -10.31 20.44
C TRP A 385 8.70 -9.59 21.80
N GLY A 386 9.78 -8.86 22.00
CA GLY A 386 10.07 -8.32 23.29
C GLY A 386 10.09 -6.86 23.51
#